data_8b148a16906077f4d86d68583c4e9d9f
#
_entry.id   8b148a16906077f4d86d68583c4e9d9f
#
_cell.length_a   1.000
_cell.length_b   1.000
_cell.length_c   1.000
_cell.angle_alpha   90.00
_cell.angle_beta   90.00
_cell.angle_gamma   90.00
#
_symmetry.space_group_name_H-M   'P 1'
#
loop_
_entity.id
_entity.type
_entity.pdbx_description
1 polymer ?
#
loop_
_entity_poly.entity_id
_entity_poly.type
_entity_poly.pdbx_seq_one_letter_code
_entity_poly.pdbx_strand_id
1 'polypeptide(L)'
;MTDYYRGDIFYITPFYTVTGSEQRAGRPGVIVSNDANNKYSPNVEIVFLTSQEKKPLPTHVPVMCRVPSTALCENIQTVSKDRLSTFIKSCTTKELKNIDNALRVSLGISDSPSVGGGLRKPHRRKAHTQRWSETFTSLYTSKFLIN
;
A
#
# COMPACT_ATOMS: atom_id res chain seq x y z
N MET A 1 -5.84 8.24 23.96
CA MET A 1 -5.09 8.58 22.73
C MET A 1 -4.62 7.29 22.09
N THR A 2 -5.06 7.02 20.88
CA THR A 2 -4.69 5.77 20.20
C THR A 2 -3.34 5.98 19.55
N ASP A 3 -2.36 5.15 19.91
CA ASP A 3 -1.06 5.14 19.27
C ASP A 3 -1.11 4.27 18.02
N TYR A 4 -0.49 4.72 16.95
CA TYR A 4 -0.41 4.03 15.66
C TYR A 4 1.03 3.69 15.38
N TYR A 5 1.30 2.42 15.09
CA TYR A 5 2.64 1.93 14.81
C TYR A 5 2.74 1.33 13.41
N ARG A 6 3.92 1.41 12.85
CA ARG A 6 4.21 0.77 11.57
C ARG A 6 4.00 -0.74 11.68
N GLY A 7 3.27 -1.30 10.75
CA GLY A 7 2.90 -2.73 10.74
C GLY A 7 1.55 -3.03 11.40
N ASP A 8 0.91 -2.06 12.04
CA ASP A 8 -0.43 -2.26 12.59
C ASP A 8 -1.46 -2.35 11.46
N ILE A 9 -2.43 -3.23 11.64
CA ILE A 9 -3.53 -3.44 10.70
C ILE A 9 -4.82 -2.89 11.32
N PHE A 10 -5.44 -1.98 10.59
CA PHE A 10 -6.73 -1.37 10.95
C PHE A 10 -7.75 -1.58 9.84
N TYR A 11 -9.02 -1.58 10.21
CA TYR A 11 -10.08 -1.32 9.23
C TYR A 11 -10.08 0.17 8.86
N ILE A 12 -10.05 0.42 7.55
CA ILE A 12 -10.06 1.77 6.99
C ILE A 12 -11.46 2.07 6.49
N THR A 13 -12.12 3.07 7.08
CA THR A 13 -13.45 3.49 6.63
C THR A 13 -13.38 4.17 5.27
N PRO A 14 -14.38 3.97 4.38
CA PRO A 14 -14.45 4.67 3.11
C PRO A 14 -14.53 6.19 3.30
N PHE A 15 -14.03 6.93 2.34
CA PHE A 15 -14.07 8.40 2.37
C PHE A 15 -15.49 8.96 2.23
N TYR A 16 -16.40 8.20 1.62
CA TYR A 16 -17.79 8.62 1.40
C TYR A 16 -18.74 7.90 2.34
N THR A 17 -19.54 8.69 3.07
CA THR A 17 -20.75 8.18 3.70
C THR A 17 -21.75 7.87 2.60
N VAL A 18 -21.84 6.58 2.25
CA VAL A 18 -22.90 6.15 1.33
C VAL A 18 -24.20 6.16 2.12
N THR A 19 -25.10 7.07 1.77
CA THR A 19 -26.50 7.05 2.20
C THR A 19 -27.17 5.81 1.59
N GLY A 20 -27.26 4.74 2.35
CA GLY A 20 -27.91 3.50 1.95
C GLY A 20 -27.52 2.39 2.94
N SER A 21 -28.47 1.51 3.21
CA SER A 21 -28.39 0.47 4.24
C SER A 21 -27.32 -0.63 4.00
N GLU A 22 -26.46 -0.48 3.02
CA GLU A 22 -25.29 -1.32 2.84
C GLU A 22 -24.11 -0.73 3.60
N GLN A 23 -23.88 -1.26 4.80
CA GLN A 23 -22.62 -1.09 5.50
C GLN A 23 -21.52 -1.68 4.61
N ARG A 24 -20.90 -0.85 3.82
CA ARG A 24 -19.63 -1.21 3.21
C ARG A 24 -18.61 -1.26 4.34
N ALA A 25 -18.43 -2.46 4.88
CA ALA A 25 -17.38 -2.73 5.83
C ALA A 25 -16.06 -2.13 5.32
N GLY A 26 -15.37 -1.40 6.17
CA GLY A 26 -14.06 -0.88 5.83
C GLY A 26 -13.14 -2.00 5.37
N ARG A 27 -12.15 -1.68 4.56
CA ARG A 27 -11.13 -2.64 4.13
C ARG A 27 -9.96 -2.63 5.10
N PRO A 28 -9.36 -3.78 5.42
CA PRO A 28 -8.16 -3.81 6.23
C PRO A 28 -6.98 -3.19 5.46
N GLY A 29 -6.18 -2.42 6.18
CA GLY A 29 -4.95 -1.81 5.67
C GLY A 29 -3.84 -1.87 6.70
N VAL A 30 -2.61 -2.00 6.22
CA VAL A 30 -1.39 -2.01 7.04
C VAL A 30 -0.78 -0.62 7.02
N ILE A 31 -0.46 -0.08 8.20
CA ILE A 31 0.31 1.17 8.31
C ILE A 31 1.76 0.90 7.89
N VAL A 32 2.24 1.64 6.90
CA VAL A 32 3.59 1.50 6.37
C VAL A 32 4.46 2.75 6.56
N SER A 33 3.87 3.87 6.99
CA SER A 33 4.62 5.06 7.38
C SER A 33 5.42 4.83 8.66
N ASN A 34 6.52 5.56 8.84
CA ASN A 34 7.37 5.44 10.02
C ASN A 34 6.67 5.96 11.28
N ASP A 35 7.14 5.49 12.45
CA ASP A 35 6.48 5.78 13.73
C ASP A 35 6.53 7.25 14.13
N ALA A 36 7.54 8.00 13.71
CA ALA A 36 7.59 9.45 13.94
C ALA A 36 6.48 10.17 13.18
N ASN A 37 6.28 9.84 11.90
CA ASN A 37 5.16 10.35 11.13
C ASN A 37 3.81 9.93 11.75
N ASN A 38 3.70 8.67 12.15
CA ASN A 38 2.46 8.13 12.75
C ASN A 38 2.10 8.84 14.06
N LYS A 39 3.10 9.32 14.79
CA LYS A 39 2.88 10.06 16.03
C LYS A 39 2.46 11.51 15.80
N TYR A 40 3.10 12.21 14.88
CA TYR A 40 3.01 13.67 14.77
C TYR A 40 2.12 14.15 13.60
N SER A 41 1.95 13.34 12.55
CA SER A 41 1.11 13.71 11.41
C SER A 41 -0.36 13.35 11.64
N PRO A 42 -1.30 14.13 11.12
CA PRO A 42 -2.71 13.73 11.09
C PRO A 42 -3.00 12.58 10.11
N ASN A 43 -2.04 12.27 9.24
CA ASN A 43 -2.18 11.25 8.20
C ASN A 43 -1.15 10.13 8.38
N VAL A 44 -1.47 8.96 7.86
CA VAL A 44 -0.58 7.81 7.75
C VAL A 44 -0.58 7.27 6.33
N GLU A 45 0.52 6.60 5.94
CA GLU A 45 0.57 5.84 4.71
C GLU A 45 0.15 4.40 4.97
N ILE A 46 -0.70 3.87 4.11
CA ILE A 46 -1.20 2.49 4.22
C ILE A 46 -1.08 1.74 2.90
N VAL A 47 -1.05 0.42 3.00
CA VAL A 47 -1.34 -0.48 1.89
C VAL A 47 -2.56 -1.34 2.26
N PHE A 48 -3.48 -1.52 1.31
CA PHE A 48 -4.66 -2.33 1.56
C PHE A 48 -4.35 -3.83 1.51
N LEU A 49 -5.07 -4.58 2.31
CA LEU A 49 -5.13 -6.03 2.26
C LEU A 49 -6.36 -6.48 1.49
N THR A 50 -6.22 -7.58 0.76
CA THR A 50 -7.34 -8.24 0.10
C THR A 50 -7.32 -9.73 0.40
N SER A 51 -8.49 -10.31 0.68
CA SER A 51 -8.66 -11.76 0.81
C SER A 51 -8.91 -12.45 -0.53
N GLN A 52 -9.11 -11.67 -1.60
CA GLN A 52 -9.26 -12.22 -2.93
C GLN A 52 -7.92 -12.73 -3.45
N GLU A 53 -7.98 -13.89 -4.11
CA GLU A 53 -6.79 -14.45 -4.77
C GLU A 53 -6.26 -13.49 -5.84
N LYS A 54 -4.96 -13.26 -5.80
CA LYS A 54 -4.25 -12.38 -6.73
C LYS A 54 -3.10 -13.13 -7.37
N LYS A 55 -2.81 -12.77 -8.62
CA LYS A 55 -1.58 -13.24 -9.27
C LYS A 55 -0.36 -12.80 -8.46
N PRO A 56 0.63 -13.69 -8.28
CA PRO A 56 1.84 -13.31 -7.57
C PRO A 56 2.59 -12.21 -8.33
N LEU A 57 2.89 -11.12 -7.64
CA LEU A 57 3.72 -10.02 -8.11
C LEU A 57 4.80 -9.74 -7.06
N PRO A 58 5.95 -9.14 -7.43
CA PRO A 58 6.96 -8.74 -6.46
C PRO A 58 6.47 -7.77 -5.40
N THR A 59 5.37 -7.07 -5.66
CA THR A 59 4.72 -6.11 -4.76
C THR A 59 3.58 -6.71 -3.94
N HIS A 60 3.26 -7.99 -4.15
CA HIS A 60 2.25 -8.72 -3.37
C HIS A 60 2.89 -9.49 -2.23
N VAL A 61 2.42 -9.26 -1.02
CA VAL A 61 2.94 -9.90 0.18
C VAL A 61 1.83 -10.64 0.91
N PRO A 62 2.00 -11.95 1.17
CA PRO A 62 1.06 -12.68 2.01
C PRO A 62 1.10 -12.14 3.44
N VAL A 63 -0.06 -11.81 3.96
CA VAL A 63 -0.24 -11.34 5.34
C VAL A 63 -1.43 -12.07 5.95
N MET A 64 -1.21 -12.67 7.12
CA MET A 64 -2.32 -13.24 7.89
C MET A 64 -3.02 -12.11 8.64
N CYS A 65 -4.20 -11.76 8.16
CA CYS A 65 -5.13 -10.91 8.86
C CYS A 65 -6.12 -11.80 9.66
N ARG A 66 -7.40 -11.53 9.66
CA ARG A 66 -8.41 -12.49 10.20
C ARG A 66 -8.55 -13.72 9.31
N VAL A 67 -8.27 -13.55 8.04
CA VAL A 67 -8.18 -14.59 7.01
C VAL A 67 -6.87 -14.39 6.24
N PRO A 68 -6.36 -15.43 5.53
CA PRO A 68 -5.22 -15.27 4.64
C PRO A 68 -5.48 -14.14 3.64
N SER A 69 -4.58 -13.18 3.57
CA SER A 69 -4.74 -11.96 2.78
C SER A 69 -3.46 -11.64 2.02
N THR A 70 -3.56 -10.70 1.09
CA THR A 70 -2.44 -10.20 0.31
C THR A 70 -2.35 -8.67 0.48
N ALA A 71 -1.19 -8.19 0.90
CA ALA A 71 -0.89 -6.76 0.91
C ALA A 71 -0.51 -6.29 -0.49
N LEU A 72 -1.18 -5.25 -0.97
CA LEU A 72 -1.01 -4.69 -2.31
C LEU A 72 -0.04 -3.49 -2.25
N CYS A 73 1.26 -3.79 -2.18
CA CYS A 73 2.28 -2.76 -1.99
C CYS A 73 2.53 -1.88 -3.22
N GLU A 74 1.95 -2.20 -4.37
CA GLU A 74 1.93 -1.32 -5.54
C GLU A 74 0.96 -0.14 -5.38
N ASN A 75 0.10 -0.17 -4.37
CA ASN A 75 -0.92 0.83 -4.14
C ASN A 75 -0.81 1.41 -2.73
N ILE A 76 0.10 2.36 -2.58
CA ILE A 76 0.33 3.07 -1.32
C ILE A 76 -0.63 4.26 -1.28
N GLN A 77 -1.37 4.40 -0.18
CA GLN A 77 -2.34 5.49 -0.02
C GLN A 77 -2.10 6.26 1.27
N THR A 78 -2.25 7.57 1.19
CA THR A 78 -2.32 8.44 2.35
C THR A 78 -3.76 8.52 2.85
N VAL A 79 -3.95 8.22 4.12
CA VAL A 79 -5.27 8.30 4.76
C VAL A 79 -5.20 9.11 6.05
N SER A 80 -6.27 9.84 6.35
CA SER A 80 -6.41 10.49 7.66
C SER A 80 -6.53 9.44 8.77
N LYS A 81 -5.93 9.69 9.92
CA LYS A 81 -6.08 8.85 11.12
C LYS A 81 -7.55 8.65 11.52
N ASP A 82 -8.41 9.61 11.24
CA ASP A 82 -9.86 9.51 11.52
C ASP A 82 -10.54 8.37 10.76
N ARG A 83 -9.92 7.90 9.67
CA ARG A 83 -10.42 6.75 8.91
C ARG A 83 -9.96 5.40 9.45
N LEU A 84 -9.00 5.38 10.36
CA LEU A 84 -8.54 4.17 11.05
C LEU A 84 -9.57 3.82 12.12
N SER A 85 -10.39 2.80 11.89
CA SER A 85 -11.47 2.46 12.81
C SER A 85 -11.06 1.40 13.82
N THR A 86 -11.17 0.14 13.50
CA THR A 86 -10.89 -0.97 14.43
C THR A 86 -9.48 -1.51 14.21
N PHE A 87 -8.69 -1.55 15.26
CA PHE A 87 -7.42 -2.29 15.28
C PHE A 87 -7.69 -3.79 15.17
N ILE A 88 -6.99 -4.47 14.29
CA ILE A 88 -7.13 -5.90 14.05
C ILE A 88 -5.98 -6.66 14.72
N LYS A 89 -4.77 -6.41 14.30
CA LYS A 89 -3.53 -7.00 14.81
C LYS A 89 -2.32 -6.28 14.24
N SER A 90 -1.13 -6.61 14.69
CA SER A 90 0.12 -6.18 14.09
C SER A 90 0.68 -7.27 13.17
N CYS A 91 1.33 -6.88 12.09
CA CYS A 91 2.09 -7.79 11.25
C CYS A 91 3.21 -8.47 12.05
N THR A 92 3.55 -9.69 11.68
CA THR A 92 4.76 -10.34 12.18
C THR A 92 6.00 -9.64 11.63
N THR A 93 7.14 -9.84 12.29
CA THR A 93 8.43 -9.28 11.82
C THR A 93 8.76 -9.75 10.40
N LYS A 94 8.46 -11.01 10.07
CA LYS A 94 8.67 -11.57 8.72
C LYS A 94 7.75 -10.91 7.69
N GLU A 95 6.47 -10.76 8.00
CA GLU A 95 5.52 -10.09 7.13
C GLU A 95 5.93 -8.65 6.87
N LEU A 96 6.32 -7.91 7.91
CA LEU A 96 6.76 -6.52 7.78
C LEU A 96 8.03 -6.39 6.96
N LYS A 97 9.00 -7.30 7.13
CA LYS A 97 10.22 -7.34 6.30
C LYS A 97 9.90 -7.59 4.82
N ASN A 98 8.96 -8.49 4.54
CA ASN A 98 8.51 -8.74 3.18
C ASN A 98 7.79 -7.53 2.58
N ILE A 99 7.01 -6.80 3.38
CA ILE A 99 6.38 -5.54 2.98
C ILE A 99 7.46 -4.49 2.67
N ASP A 100 8.50 -4.38 3.48
CA ASP A 100 9.62 -3.47 3.23
C ASP A 100 10.26 -3.71 1.86
N ASN A 101 10.54 -4.97 1.55
CA ASN A 101 11.11 -5.36 0.26
C ASN A 101 10.16 -5.06 -0.90
N ALA A 102 8.87 -5.34 -0.74
CA ALA A 102 7.86 -5.06 -1.76
C ALA A 102 7.68 -3.55 -1.99
N LEU A 103 7.75 -2.74 -0.93
CA LEU A 103 7.70 -1.28 -1.02
C LEU A 103 8.93 -0.72 -1.74
N ARG A 104 10.12 -1.27 -1.52
CA ARG A 104 11.33 -0.89 -2.27
C ARG A 104 11.17 -1.15 -3.75
N VAL A 105 10.62 -2.30 -4.12
CA VAL A 105 10.31 -2.61 -5.53
C VAL A 105 9.29 -1.63 -6.08
N SER A 106 8.20 -1.40 -5.35
CA SER A 106 7.12 -0.49 -5.76
C SER A 106 7.61 0.93 -5.99
N LEU A 107 8.49 1.44 -5.12
CA LEU A 107 9.02 2.80 -5.18
C LEU A 107 10.31 2.92 -6.00
N GLY A 108 10.86 1.81 -6.50
CA GLY A 108 12.10 1.82 -7.26
C GLY A 108 13.33 2.17 -6.41
N ILE A 109 13.31 1.89 -5.11
CA ILE A 109 14.43 2.14 -4.20
C ILE A 109 15.40 0.96 -4.29
N SER A 110 16.65 1.22 -4.71
CA SER A 110 17.71 0.23 -4.75
C SER A 110 18.54 0.23 -3.46
N ASP A 111 18.93 -0.95 -3.00
CA ASP A 111 19.81 -1.13 -1.84
C ASP A 111 21.30 -0.86 -2.15
N SER A 112 21.65 -0.52 -3.39
CA SER A 112 23.02 -0.19 -3.74
C SER A 112 23.43 1.09 -3.03
N PRO A 113 24.42 1.05 -2.11
CA PRO A 113 25.02 2.29 -1.65
C PRO A 113 25.57 2.99 -2.90
N SER A 114 25.25 4.25 -3.08
CA SER A 114 25.83 5.08 -4.10
C SER A 114 27.33 5.22 -3.79
N VAL A 115 28.11 4.28 -4.29
CA VAL A 115 29.57 4.39 -4.27
C VAL A 115 29.94 5.47 -5.28
N GLY A 116 30.28 6.65 -4.76
CA GLY A 116 30.77 7.76 -5.53
C GLY A 116 29.67 8.67 -6.08
N GLY A 117 29.64 9.89 -5.57
CA GLY A 117 28.72 10.95 -5.93
C GLY A 117 28.70 11.34 -7.39
N GLY A 118 28.10 10.48 -8.19
CA GLY A 118 27.66 10.82 -9.53
C GLY A 118 26.18 11.14 -9.42
N LEU A 119 25.83 12.42 -9.54
CA LEU A 119 24.48 12.83 -9.86
C LEU A 119 23.97 11.94 -11.00
N ARG A 120 23.03 11.04 -10.72
CA ARG A 120 22.30 10.34 -11.78
C ARG A 120 21.74 11.45 -12.68
N LYS A 121 22.28 11.56 -13.89
CA LYS A 121 21.69 12.45 -14.90
C LYS A 121 20.22 12.11 -14.96
N PRO A 122 19.29 13.08 -14.81
CA PRO A 122 17.89 12.83 -14.99
C PRO A 122 17.73 12.13 -16.33
N HIS A 123 17.11 10.97 -16.35
CA HIS A 123 16.77 10.30 -17.60
C HIS A 123 15.96 11.30 -18.40
N ARG A 124 16.61 11.86 -19.44
CA ARG A 124 15.94 12.70 -20.41
C ARG A 124 14.79 11.87 -20.94
N ARG A 125 13.56 12.28 -20.63
CA ARG A 125 12.35 11.66 -21.17
C ARG A 125 12.49 11.64 -22.69
N LYS A 126 13.00 10.56 -23.25
CA LYS A 126 12.62 10.22 -24.61
C LYS A 126 11.15 9.90 -24.50
N ALA A 127 10.33 10.66 -25.23
CA ALA A 127 8.91 10.42 -25.32
C ALA A 127 8.69 8.97 -25.79
N HIS A 128 8.63 8.06 -24.85
CA HIS A 128 8.19 6.69 -25.06
C HIS A 128 6.74 6.62 -24.59
N THR A 129 5.90 7.30 -25.34
CA THR A 129 4.48 7.45 -25.05
C THR A 129 3.66 6.18 -25.30
N GLN A 130 4.27 5.09 -25.77
CA GLN A 130 3.47 3.95 -26.23
C GLN A 130 3.60 2.67 -25.42
N ARG A 131 4.65 2.47 -24.64
CA ARG A 131 4.86 1.15 -24.00
C ARG A 131 4.32 1.03 -22.58
N TRP A 132 4.05 2.15 -21.92
CA TRP A 132 3.45 2.17 -20.59
C TRP A 132 1.92 2.14 -20.61
N SER A 133 1.32 2.59 -21.73
CA SER A 133 -0.12 2.62 -21.89
C SER A 133 -0.73 1.22 -21.99
N GLU A 134 -0.08 0.29 -22.65
CA GLU A 134 -0.70 -1.02 -22.92
C GLU A 134 -0.64 -1.96 -21.69
N THR A 135 0.48 -1.99 -20.97
CA THR A 135 0.61 -2.88 -19.81
C THR A 135 -0.09 -2.34 -18.58
N PHE A 136 0.00 -1.04 -18.33
CA PHE A 136 -0.69 -0.40 -17.20
C PHE A 136 -2.18 -0.24 -17.47
N THR A 137 -2.58 0.11 -18.68
CA THR A 137 -3.98 0.22 -19.07
C THR A 137 -4.68 -1.13 -19.03
N SER A 138 -4.02 -2.22 -19.45
CA SER A 138 -4.55 -3.58 -19.35
C SER A 138 -4.72 -4.04 -17.91
N LEU A 139 -3.80 -3.66 -17.00
CA LEU A 139 -3.90 -3.99 -15.57
C LEU A 139 -4.92 -3.13 -14.82
N TYR A 140 -5.12 -1.88 -15.24
CA TYR A 140 -6.05 -0.96 -14.59
C TYR A 140 -7.46 -1.02 -15.20
N THR A 141 -7.63 -1.19 -16.49
CA THR A 141 -8.96 -1.32 -17.12
C THR A 141 -9.68 -2.59 -16.72
N SER A 142 -9.00 -3.69 -16.50
CA SER A 142 -9.65 -4.90 -15.98
C SER A 142 -10.11 -4.78 -14.52
N LYS A 143 -9.58 -3.80 -13.77
CA LYS A 143 -10.00 -3.54 -12.37
C LYS A 143 -11.15 -2.54 -12.24
N PHE A 144 -11.38 -1.70 -13.24
CA PHE A 144 -12.39 -0.63 -13.17
C PHE A 144 -13.66 -0.93 -14.00
N LEU A 145 -13.66 -1.95 -14.83
CA LEU A 145 -14.80 -2.32 -15.69
C LEU A 145 -15.63 -3.51 -15.16
N ILE A 146 -15.39 -3.95 -13.93
CA ILE A 146 -16.28 -4.93 -13.27
C ILE A 146 -17.10 -4.16 -12.24
N ASN A 147 -18.32 -3.80 -12.62
CA ASN A 147 -19.36 -3.40 -11.70
C ASN A 147 -19.72 -4.55 -10.76
#